data_d875bfb310eeb13ed75f7c72db4dc726
#
_entry.id   d875bfb310eeb13ed75f7c72db4dc726
#
_cell.length_a   1.000
_cell.length_b   1.000
_cell.length_c   1.000
_cell.angle_alpha   90.00
_cell.angle_beta   90.00
_cell.angle_gamma   90.00
#
_symmetry.space_group_name_H-M   'P 1'
#
loop_
_entity.id
_entity.type
_entity.pdbx_description
1 polymer ?
#
loop_
_entity_poly.entity_id
_entity_poly.type
_entity_poly.pdbx_seq_one_letter_code
_entity_poly.pdbx_strand_id
1 'polypeptide(L)'
;MMGRKSILICAGLFIAVGAAGQVGATRYFDTWHFNDSLTIYFNGTATPTLDPHTTPPHSGYSNLSISDPFTGSLIFYVNGGEVLDGTGSVVPHGSLGSLGAFACLPHPGDPDRFYLFLGGDSIYYSVFDRTLNGGLGDIDPGEHRIALWDRLDGTTAFTNSAGTRHTLVCHALFTNDFYLFHVTANNGLEPTPEVITTGPILAGSLPPGGIKVAPGANKLALIDPLHEEQICMFSLDRNTAQIEHLFTYHWRDSLSSFEFAPASDLFYIGDNDGVDGSLYQLNMGSTDTAQISASAERLDVGQLGNLGWRPILQLAPNGVVYYFYDIPVEDVATNHLQGILQPDVPGAGCQVDLEALDMQQPWAWWRWWPWVYWPVHNAVGIAEESSGPRISVHPMPMRDAGWLSLETGDPDRIEWLDMTGRIVRVQQGMPHRDGWRLDASGLASGTYLVRPVEGDQVIGTVPVMVER
;
A
#
# COMPACT_ATOMS: atom_id res chain seq x y z
N MET A 1 -66.71 -26.48 -22.53
CA MET A 1 -66.24 -25.53 -21.53
C MET A 1 -64.80 -25.92 -21.22
N MET A 2 -63.83 -25.26 -21.87
CA MET A 2 -62.41 -25.50 -21.69
C MET A 2 -61.82 -24.32 -20.92
N GLY A 3 -61.38 -24.56 -19.67
CA GLY A 3 -60.72 -23.57 -18.82
C GLY A 3 -59.29 -23.33 -19.28
N ARG A 4 -58.98 -22.13 -19.69
CA ARG A 4 -57.59 -21.66 -19.92
C ARG A 4 -56.91 -21.41 -18.59
N LYS A 5 -55.87 -22.18 -18.29
CA LYS A 5 -54.93 -21.88 -17.22
C LYS A 5 -53.88 -20.86 -17.72
N SER A 6 -53.94 -19.67 -17.19
CA SER A 6 -52.91 -18.65 -17.41
C SER A 6 -51.68 -19.01 -16.56
N ILE A 7 -50.56 -19.27 -17.21
CA ILE A 7 -49.26 -19.42 -16.56
C ILE A 7 -48.67 -18.01 -16.43
N LEU A 8 -48.55 -17.54 -15.21
CA LEU A 8 -47.84 -16.29 -14.87
C LEU A 8 -46.34 -16.63 -14.83
N ILE A 9 -45.61 -16.17 -15.84
CA ILE A 9 -44.15 -16.24 -15.87
C ILE A 9 -43.66 -14.99 -15.05
N CYS A 10 -43.25 -15.19 -13.81
CA CYS A 10 -42.46 -14.21 -13.08
C CYS A 10 -41.06 -14.17 -13.68
N ALA A 11 -40.80 -13.21 -14.55
CA ALA A 11 -39.44 -12.86 -14.95
C ALA A 11 -38.78 -12.19 -13.74
N GLY A 12 -37.95 -12.96 -13.04
CA GLY A 12 -37.07 -12.44 -12.01
C GLY A 12 -36.02 -11.55 -12.68
N LEU A 13 -36.17 -10.25 -12.51
CA LEU A 13 -35.14 -9.29 -12.88
C LEU A 13 -34.01 -9.43 -11.85
N PHE A 14 -32.97 -10.18 -12.19
CA PHE A 14 -31.70 -10.13 -11.46
C PHE A 14 -31.08 -8.77 -11.75
N ILE A 15 -31.34 -7.80 -10.88
CA ILE A 15 -30.52 -6.61 -10.79
C ILE A 15 -29.21 -7.08 -10.17
N ALA A 16 -28.19 -7.29 -11.00
CA ALA A 16 -26.83 -7.32 -10.54
C ALA A 16 -26.57 -5.92 -9.91
N VAL A 17 -26.75 -5.83 -8.61
CA VAL A 17 -26.20 -4.73 -7.82
C VAL A 17 -24.69 -4.94 -7.91
N GLY A 18 -24.06 -4.26 -8.86
CA GLY A 18 -22.63 -4.07 -8.84
C GLY A 18 -22.34 -3.40 -7.50
N ALA A 19 -21.82 -4.17 -6.57
CA ALA A 19 -21.16 -3.60 -5.39
C ALA A 19 -20.07 -2.71 -5.96
N ALA A 20 -20.35 -1.39 -6.07
CA ALA A 20 -19.31 -0.40 -6.12
C ALA A 20 -18.59 -0.57 -4.78
N GLY A 21 -17.54 -1.39 -4.81
CA GLY A 21 -16.71 -1.62 -3.65
C GLY A 21 -16.27 -0.25 -3.17
N GLN A 22 -16.59 0.07 -1.94
CA GLN A 22 -15.88 1.11 -1.25
C GLN A 22 -14.40 0.83 -1.50
N VAL A 23 -13.72 1.76 -2.17
CA VAL A 23 -12.27 1.77 -2.24
C VAL A 23 -11.80 2.26 -0.86
N GLY A 24 -12.06 1.44 0.16
CA GLY A 24 -11.38 1.52 1.43
C GLY A 24 -9.92 1.11 1.19
N ALA A 25 -9.02 1.63 1.97
CA ALA A 25 -7.62 1.21 1.96
C ALA A 25 -7.60 -0.31 1.98
N THR A 26 -7.13 -0.92 0.90
CA THR A 26 -7.11 -2.38 0.80
C THR A 26 -5.97 -2.86 1.68
N ARG A 27 -6.24 -3.81 2.55
CA ARG A 27 -5.33 -4.29 3.59
C ARG A 27 -4.39 -5.40 3.12
N TYR A 28 -4.20 -5.56 1.81
CA TYR A 28 -3.38 -6.63 1.23
C TYR A 28 -1.95 -6.70 1.80
N PHE A 29 -1.40 -5.59 2.27
CA PHE A 29 -0.03 -5.49 2.77
C PHE A 29 0.06 -5.12 4.25
N ASP A 30 -1.03 -5.27 4.98
CA ASP A 30 -1.08 -5.00 6.42
C ASP A 30 -0.23 -5.98 7.25
N THR A 31 0.33 -7.00 6.63
CA THR A 31 1.18 -7.98 7.29
C THR A 31 2.56 -8.00 6.64
N TRP A 32 3.59 -7.82 7.46
CA TRP A 32 4.97 -8.06 7.07
C TRP A 32 5.47 -9.33 7.75
N HIS A 33 5.76 -10.33 6.96
CA HIS A 33 6.26 -11.61 7.42
C HIS A 33 7.76 -11.71 7.19
N PHE A 34 8.52 -11.94 8.25
CA PHE A 34 9.96 -12.09 8.23
C PHE A 34 10.33 -13.56 8.41
N ASN A 35 10.98 -14.12 7.47
CA ASN A 35 11.22 -15.54 7.16
C ASN A 35 11.42 -16.52 8.30
N ASP A 36 11.84 -16.14 9.49
CA ASP A 36 12.24 -17.11 10.49
C ASP A 36 11.92 -16.74 11.93
N SER A 37 11.30 -15.61 12.16
CA SER A 37 11.10 -15.20 13.54
C SER A 37 9.92 -14.31 13.85
N LEU A 38 9.35 -13.59 12.90
CA LEU A 38 8.41 -12.54 13.25
C LEU A 38 7.43 -12.21 12.13
N THR A 39 6.19 -12.00 12.52
CA THR A 39 5.18 -11.34 11.69
C THR A 39 4.76 -10.03 12.34
N ILE A 40 4.74 -8.95 11.56
CA ILE A 40 4.24 -7.63 11.97
C ILE A 40 2.87 -7.42 11.33
N TYR A 41 1.86 -7.14 12.16
CA TYR A 41 0.50 -6.82 11.73
C TYR A 41 0.20 -5.35 11.96
N PHE A 42 -0.11 -4.62 10.89
CA PHE A 42 -0.41 -3.18 10.93
C PHE A 42 -1.91 -2.87 11.05
N ASN A 43 -2.72 -3.67 11.49
CA ASN A 43 -4.17 -3.65 11.77
C ASN A 43 -4.89 -2.26 11.71
N GLY A 44 -4.39 -1.30 10.92
CA GLY A 44 -4.89 0.07 10.85
C GLY A 44 -4.66 0.90 12.12
N THR A 45 -3.79 0.44 13.01
CA THR A 45 -3.41 1.14 14.25
C THR A 45 -2.04 1.78 14.11
N ALA A 46 -1.79 2.88 14.85
CA ALA A 46 -0.48 3.54 14.86
C ALA A 46 0.64 2.60 15.36
N THR A 47 0.32 1.71 16.29
CA THR A 47 1.27 0.72 16.83
C THR A 47 0.95 -0.65 16.26
N PRO A 48 1.86 -1.27 15.50
CA PRO A 48 1.66 -2.62 14.98
C PRO A 48 1.76 -3.67 16.11
N THR A 49 1.16 -4.83 15.85
CA THR A 49 1.29 -6.00 16.74
C THR A 49 2.31 -6.97 16.17
N LEU A 50 3.07 -7.59 17.08
CA LEU A 50 4.12 -8.53 16.74
C LEU A 50 3.70 -9.95 17.12
N ASP A 51 3.91 -10.90 16.23
CA ASP A 51 3.70 -12.32 16.47
C ASP A 51 5.02 -13.07 16.21
N PRO A 52 5.79 -13.40 17.28
CA PRO A 52 6.99 -14.17 17.14
C PRO A 52 6.69 -15.64 16.81
N HIS A 53 7.33 -16.17 15.80
CA HIS A 53 7.20 -17.56 15.41
C HIS A 53 8.57 -18.19 15.13
N THR A 54 8.63 -19.52 15.22
CA THR A 54 9.82 -20.30 14.92
C THR A 54 9.59 -21.11 13.65
N THR A 55 9.70 -20.50 12.48
CA THR A 55 9.80 -21.24 11.24
C THR A 55 11.28 -21.57 10.97
N PRO A 56 11.61 -22.72 10.39
CA PRO A 56 12.99 -23.00 10.01
C PRO A 56 13.50 -21.94 9.05
N PRO A 57 14.74 -21.44 9.23
CA PRO A 57 15.30 -20.47 8.31
C PRO A 57 15.43 -21.11 6.92
N HIS A 58 14.75 -20.54 5.95
CA HIS A 58 14.97 -20.89 4.55
C HIS A 58 15.95 -19.89 3.93
N SER A 59 16.92 -20.40 3.19
CA SER A 59 17.96 -19.61 2.53
C SER A 59 17.41 -19.00 1.24
N GLY A 60 16.66 -17.92 1.31
CA GLY A 60 16.11 -17.29 0.11
C GLY A 60 15.92 -15.78 0.26
N TYR A 61 16.01 -15.10 -0.87
CA TYR A 61 16.06 -13.64 -0.97
C TYR A 61 14.68 -12.97 -1.16
N SER A 62 13.57 -13.68 -0.90
CA SER A 62 12.25 -13.13 -1.20
C SER A 62 11.35 -13.25 0.00
N ASN A 63 10.88 -12.10 0.46
CA ASN A 63 9.92 -11.96 1.54
C ASN A 63 8.74 -11.17 1.00
N LEU A 64 7.68 -11.85 0.64
CA LEU A 64 6.45 -11.27 0.18
C LEU A 64 5.32 -11.86 1.02
N SER A 65 4.47 -11.04 1.59
CA SER A 65 3.29 -11.50 2.32
C SER A 65 2.04 -10.78 1.84
N ILE A 66 0.94 -11.50 1.75
CA ILE A 66 -0.34 -10.99 1.29
C ILE A 66 -1.39 -11.27 2.35
N SER A 67 -2.12 -10.23 2.71
CA SER A 67 -3.20 -10.26 3.68
C SER A 67 -4.57 -10.17 3.01
N ASP A 68 -5.57 -10.66 3.68
CA ASP A 68 -6.96 -10.47 3.28
C ASP A 68 -7.33 -8.98 3.33
N PRO A 69 -7.87 -8.40 2.24
CA PRO A 69 -8.12 -6.96 2.13
C PRO A 69 -9.17 -6.43 3.10
N PHE A 70 -9.98 -7.31 3.69
CA PHE A 70 -11.06 -6.95 4.62
C PHE A 70 -10.67 -7.18 6.08
N THR A 71 -10.02 -8.29 6.37
CA THR A 71 -9.68 -8.69 7.74
C THR A 71 -8.24 -8.33 8.12
N GLY A 72 -7.33 -8.19 7.15
CA GLY A 72 -5.89 -8.06 7.36
C GLY A 72 -5.20 -9.36 7.77
N SER A 73 -5.92 -10.49 7.80
CA SER A 73 -5.33 -11.79 8.12
C SER A 73 -4.42 -12.26 7.00
N LEU A 74 -3.29 -12.88 7.35
CA LEU A 74 -2.34 -13.42 6.38
C LEU A 74 -3.02 -14.48 5.51
N ILE A 75 -2.96 -14.34 4.19
CA ILE A 75 -3.45 -15.32 3.22
C ILE A 75 -2.32 -16.28 2.87
N PHE A 76 -1.20 -15.74 2.41
CA PHE A 76 0.00 -16.50 2.06
C PHE A 76 1.24 -15.62 2.15
N TYR A 77 2.38 -16.26 2.16
CA TYR A 77 3.67 -15.57 2.05
C TYR A 77 4.66 -16.41 1.22
N VAL A 78 5.69 -15.75 0.73
CA VAL A 78 6.77 -16.39 -0.01
C VAL A 78 8.02 -16.38 0.84
N ASN A 79 8.64 -17.56 0.98
CA ASN A 79 9.85 -17.74 1.73
C ASN A 79 10.85 -18.56 0.91
N GLY A 80 11.95 -17.95 0.49
CA GLY A 80 13.06 -18.66 -0.15
C GLY A 80 12.73 -19.41 -1.45
N GLY A 81 11.71 -18.98 -2.20
CA GLY A 81 11.27 -19.68 -3.42
C GLY A 81 10.19 -20.72 -3.18
N GLU A 82 9.58 -20.73 -2.01
CA GLU A 82 8.39 -21.50 -1.69
C GLU A 82 7.25 -20.60 -1.29
N VAL A 83 6.04 -20.96 -1.71
CA VAL A 83 4.79 -20.29 -1.30
C VAL A 83 4.18 -21.09 -0.17
N LEU A 84 3.90 -20.42 0.95
CA LEU A 84 3.27 -20.99 2.14
C LEU A 84 1.92 -20.33 2.37
N ASP A 85 0.95 -21.11 2.79
CA ASP A 85 -0.37 -20.61 3.18
C ASP A 85 -0.33 -19.83 4.52
N GLY A 86 -1.44 -19.22 4.90
CA GLY A 86 -1.55 -18.47 6.17
C GLY A 86 -1.33 -19.30 7.43
N THR A 87 -1.25 -20.64 7.33
CA THR A 87 -0.93 -21.54 8.45
C THR A 87 0.56 -21.87 8.55
N GLY A 88 1.37 -21.44 7.57
CA GLY A 88 2.79 -21.74 7.47
C GLY A 88 3.12 -23.06 6.79
N SER A 89 2.16 -23.66 6.10
CA SER A 89 2.37 -24.90 5.34
C SER A 89 2.67 -24.59 3.87
N VAL A 90 3.68 -25.25 3.29
CA VAL A 90 3.98 -25.11 1.86
C VAL A 90 2.77 -25.62 1.06
N VAL A 91 2.27 -24.78 0.15
CA VAL A 91 1.14 -25.18 -0.71
C VAL A 91 1.57 -26.25 -1.74
N PRO A 92 0.67 -27.10 -2.22
CA PRO A 92 1.04 -28.27 -3.03
C PRO A 92 1.90 -27.95 -4.27
N HIS A 93 1.63 -26.82 -4.94
CA HIS A 93 2.39 -26.35 -6.11
C HIS A 93 3.25 -25.12 -5.78
N GLY A 94 3.59 -24.93 -4.51
CA GLY A 94 4.25 -23.73 -4.00
C GLY A 94 5.70 -23.54 -4.40
N SER A 95 6.37 -24.53 -5.00
CA SER A 95 7.78 -24.40 -5.35
C SER A 95 7.98 -23.46 -6.55
N LEU A 96 8.59 -22.30 -6.29
CA LEU A 96 8.99 -21.32 -7.31
C LEU A 96 10.41 -21.58 -7.84
N GLY A 97 11.10 -22.60 -7.30
CA GLY A 97 12.48 -22.95 -7.65
C GLY A 97 13.48 -21.93 -7.10
N SER A 98 14.47 -21.53 -7.92
CA SER A 98 15.46 -20.52 -7.55
C SER A 98 14.99 -19.08 -7.80
N LEU A 99 13.74 -18.90 -8.25
CA LEU A 99 13.18 -17.58 -8.52
C LEU A 99 12.63 -16.99 -7.22
N GLY A 100 13.01 -15.76 -6.92
CA GLY A 100 12.39 -14.98 -5.83
C GLY A 100 11.14 -14.26 -6.31
N ALA A 101 10.07 -14.25 -5.51
CA ALA A 101 8.96 -13.35 -5.76
C ALA A 101 9.34 -11.93 -5.32
N PHE A 102 9.16 -10.95 -6.19
CA PHE A 102 9.49 -9.56 -5.92
C PHE A 102 8.27 -8.64 -5.92
N ALA A 103 7.15 -9.05 -6.49
CA ALA A 103 5.90 -8.30 -6.48
C ALA A 103 4.70 -9.24 -6.49
N CYS A 104 3.58 -8.77 -5.96
CA CYS A 104 2.29 -9.45 -6.05
C CYS A 104 1.20 -8.43 -6.32
N LEU A 105 0.36 -8.71 -7.31
CA LEU A 105 -0.81 -7.90 -7.63
C LEU A 105 -2.08 -8.75 -7.50
N PRO A 106 -3.07 -8.29 -6.71
CA PRO A 106 -4.37 -8.96 -6.68
C PRO A 106 -5.07 -8.80 -8.03
N HIS A 107 -5.95 -9.72 -8.38
CA HIS A 107 -6.80 -9.57 -9.55
C HIS A 107 -7.96 -8.60 -9.21
N PRO A 108 -8.13 -7.46 -9.92
CA PRO A 108 -9.10 -6.43 -9.52
C PRO A 108 -10.56 -6.89 -9.59
N GLY A 109 -10.88 -7.92 -10.37
CA GLY A 109 -12.22 -8.49 -10.53
C GLY A 109 -12.44 -9.83 -9.83
N ASP A 110 -11.41 -10.39 -9.19
CA ASP A 110 -11.46 -11.67 -8.50
C ASP A 110 -10.61 -11.63 -7.22
N PRO A 111 -11.20 -11.46 -6.05
CA PRO A 111 -10.48 -11.29 -4.79
C PRO A 111 -9.72 -12.54 -4.32
N ASP A 112 -9.93 -13.67 -4.96
CA ASP A 112 -9.29 -14.93 -4.61
C ASP A 112 -8.04 -15.22 -5.47
N ARG A 113 -7.74 -14.39 -6.48
CA ARG A 113 -6.60 -14.58 -7.40
C ARG A 113 -5.54 -13.49 -7.24
N PHE A 114 -4.28 -13.93 -7.24
CA PHE A 114 -3.11 -13.08 -7.04
C PHE A 114 -2.01 -13.45 -8.04
N TYR A 115 -1.47 -12.45 -8.73
CA TYR A 115 -0.34 -12.61 -9.65
C TYR A 115 0.97 -12.39 -8.91
N LEU A 116 1.76 -13.43 -8.72
CA LEU A 116 3.11 -13.36 -8.17
C LEU A 116 4.10 -13.16 -9.32
N PHE A 117 4.86 -12.08 -9.27
CA PHE A 117 5.92 -11.82 -10.24
C PHE A 117 7.25 -12.29 -9.67
N LEU A 118 7.97 -13.06 -10.47
CA LEU A 118 9.16 -13.80 -10.08
C LEU A 118 10.35 -13.28 -10.86
N GLY A 119 11.47 -13.03 -10.17
CA GLY A 119 12.67 -12.44 -10.75
C GLY A 119 13.79 -13.43 -10.92
N GLY A 120 14.59 -13.16 -11.93
CA GLY A 120 15.82 -13.78 -12.33
C GLY A 120 16.38 -12.97 -13.48
N ASP A 121 17.09 -13.60 -14.44
CA ASP A 121 17.49 -12.93 -15.69
C ASP A 121 16.29 -12.54 -16.56
N SER A 122 15.14 -13.12 -16.28
CA SER A 122 13.85 -12.88 -16.92
C SER A 122 12.77 -12.77 -15.86
N ILE A 123 11.68 -12.06 -16.18
CA ILE A 123 10.49 -12.00 -15.34
C ILE A 123 9.54 -13.13 -15.71
N TYR A 124 9.05 -13.83 -14.70
CA TYR A 124 8.02 -14.85 -14.79
C TYR A 124 6.84 -14.45 -13.92
N TYR A 125 5.70 -15.09 -14.10
CA TYR A 125 4.61 -14.99 -13.14
C TYR A 125 4.05 -16.38 -12.79
N SER A 126 3.44 -16.45 -11.62
CA SER A 126 2.58 -17.54 -11.18
C SER A 126 1.29 -16.94 -10.62
N VAL A 127 0.22 -17.71 -10.63
CA VAL A 127 -1.05 -17.27 -10.05
C VAL A 127 -1.34 -18.09 -8.80
N PHE A 128 -1.51 -17.41 -7.68
CA PHE A 128 -2.05 -18.02 -6.47
C PHE A 128 -3.58 -17.87 -6.50
N ASP A 129 -4.28 -18.99 -6.30
CA ASP A 129 -5.75 -19.05 -6.25
C ASP A 129 -6.17 -19.55 -4.87
N ARG A 130 -6.82 -18.67 -4.11
CA ARG A 130 -7.27 -18.94 -2.73
C ARG A 130 -8.34 -20.03 -2.65
N THR A 131 -9.07 -20.30 -3.73
CA THR A 131 -10.13 -21.33 -3.75
C THR A 131 -9.60 -22.75 -3.83
N LEU A 132 -8.34 -22.92 -4.23
CA LEU A 132 -7.70 -24.22 -4.33
C LEU A 132 -7.33 -24.79 -2.95
N ASN A 133 -6.88 -26.03 -2.92
CA ASN A 133 -6.41 -26.72 -1.71
C ASN A 133 -7.40 -26.63 -0.53
N GLY A 134 -8.71 -26.80 -0.81
CA GLY A 134 -9.74 -26.74 0.23
C GLY A 134 -9.99 -25.36 0.84
N GLY A 135 -9.58 -24.29 0.17
CA GLY A 135 -9.70 -22.91 0.64
C GLY A 135 -8.46 -22.37 1.37
N LEU A 136 -7.38 -23.15 1.45
CA LEU A 136 -6.08 -22.70 1.96
C LEU A 136 -5.24 -22.01 0.90
N GLY A 137 -5.61 -22.17 -0.38
CA GLY A 137 -4.93 -21.64 -1.53
C GLY A 137 -3.83 -22.55 -2.07
N ASP A 138 -3.50 -22.33 -3.33
CA ASP A 138 -2.40 -23.01 -4.03
C ASP A 138 -1.99 -22.20 -5.25
N ILE A 139 -0.84 -22.51 -5.82
CA ILE A 139 -0.46 -22.02 -7.15
C ILE A 139 -1.27 -22.79 -8.19
N ASP A 140 -1.92 -22.06 -9.10
CA ASP A 140 -2.63 -22.65 -10.23
C ASP A 140 -1.62 -23.41 -11.13
N PRO A 141 -1.73 -24.75 -11.27
CA PRO A 141 -0.78 -25.51 -12.08
C PRO A 141 -0.74 -25.09 -13.55
N GLY A 142 -1.80 -24.47 -14.06
CA GLY A 142 -1.88 -23.95 -15.42
C GLY A 142 -1.19 -22.60 -15.62
N GLU A 143 -0.94 -21.89 -14.53
CA GLU A 143 -0.32 -20.57 -14.51
C GLU A 143 0.85 -20.52 -13.52
N HIS A 144 1.77 -21.47 -13.67
CA HIS A 144 2.93 -21.63 -12.79
C HIS A 144 4.23 -21.38 -13.56
N ARG A 145 4.99 -20.35 -13.14
CA ARG A 145 6.28 -19.95 -13.71
C ARG A 145 6.22 -19.67 -15.22
N ILE A 146 5.19 -18.97 -15.64
CA ILE A 146 5.02 -18.57 -17.04
C ILE A 146 5.99 -17.43 -17.34
N ALA A 147 6.82 -17.56 -18.39
CA ALA A 147 7.73 -16.51 -18.83
C ALA A 147 6.93 -15.28 -19.31
N LEU A 148 7.27 -14.10 -18.82
CA LEU A 148 6.61 -12.86 -19.14
C LEU A 148 7.50 -11.96 -20.00
N TRP A 149 8.73 -11.66 -19.55
CA TRP A 149 9.66 -10.77 -20.27
C TRP A 149 11.10 -11.01 -19.86
N ASP A 150 12.04 -10.52 -20.71
CA ASP A 150 13.48 -10.64 -20.48
C ASP A 150 14.12 -9.28 -20.15
N ARG A 151 15.20 -9.31 -19.37
CA ARG A 151 16.09 -8.18 -19.10
C ARG A 151 15.44 -6.94 -18.51
N LEU A 152 14.49 -7.11 -17.63
CA LEU A 152 13.94 -6.02 -16.85
C LEU A 152 14.64 -5.94 -15.50
N ASP A 153 14.79 -4.71 -15.01
CA ASP A 153 15.38 -4.41 -13.71
C ASP A 153 14.49 -3.38 -12.99
N GLY A 154 14.55 -3.38 -11.67
CA GLY A 154 13.75 -2.47 -10.86
C GLY A 154 12.26 -2.54 -11.16
N THR A 155 11.48 -2.78 -10.15
CA THR A 155 10.02 -2.93 -10.28
C THR A 155 9.28 -2.18 -9.21
N THR A 156 8.13 -1.67 -9.57
CA THR A 156 7.15 -1.06 -8.65
C THR A 156 5.75 -1.29 -9.22
N ALA A 157 4.73 -0.89 -8.48
CA ALA A 157 3.36 -1.03 -8.98
C ALA A 157 2.47 0.12 -8.52
N PHE A 158 1.36 0.32 -9.24
CA PHE A 158 0.32 1.25 -8.86
C PHE A 158 -1.06 0.76 -9.28
N THR A 159 -2.09 1.39 -8.71
CA THR A 159 -3.49 1.10 -9.00
C THR A 159 -4.16 2.34 -9.57
N ASN A 160 -5.00 2.20 -10.60
CA ASN A 160 -5.79 3.32 -11.11
C ASN A 160 -6.82 3.80 -10.07
N SER A 161 -7.35 5.01 -10.24
CA SER A 161 -8.28 5.60 -9.26
C SER A 161 -9.57 4.82 -9.06
N ALA A 162 -9.97 4.04 -10.04
CA ALA A 162 -11.18 3.20 -9.97
C ALA A 162 -10.94 1.83 -9.30
N GLY A 163 -9.68 1.44 -9.00
CA GLY A 163 -9.38 0.12 -8.46
C GLY A 163 -9.58 -1.03 -9.44
N THR A 164 -9.77 -0.74 -10.73
CA THR A 164 -10.10 -1.74 -11.75
C THR A 164 -8.91 -2.23 -12.56
N ARG A 165 -7.75 -1.61 -12.34
CA ARG A 165 -6.49 -1.97 -12.99
C ARG A 165 -5.34 -1.76 -12.03
N HIS A 166 -4.54 -2.80 -11.83
CA HIS A 166 -3.20 -2.71 -11.26
C HIS A 166 -2.17 -2.72 -12.38
N THR A 167 -1.08 -2.00 -12.22
CA THR A 167 -0.01 -1.92 -13.21
C THR A 167 1.32 -2.20 -12.54
N LEU A 168 2.01 -3.26 -12.99
CA LEU A 168 3.41 -3.48 -12.67
C LEU A 168 4.24 -2.62 -13.61
N VAL A 169 5.13 -1.82 -13.06
CA VAL A 169 6.10 -1.00 -13.79
C VAL A 169 7.47 -1.62 -13.63
N CYS A 170 8.11 -1.93 -14.74
CA CYS A 170 9.49 -2.41 -14.77
C CYS A 170 10.32 -1.43 -15.60
N HIS A 171 11.58 -1.25 -15.22
CA HIS A 171 12.53 -0.48 -16.02
C HIS A 171 13.48 -1.43 -16.76
N ALA A 172 13.81 -1.14 -18.03
CA ALA A 172 14.72 -1.98 -18.77
C ALA A 172 16.18 -1.56 -18.55
N LEU A 173 17.06 -2.55 -18.38
CA LEU A 173 18.50 -2.35 -18.22
C LEU A 173 19.11 -1.58 -19.39
N PHE A 174 19.94 -0.59 -19.09
CA PHE A 174 20.72 0.20 -20.05
C PHE A 174 19.87 0.98 -21.07
N THR A 175 18.64 1.26 -20.73
CA THR A 175 17.71 2.05 -21.56
C THR A 175 17.04 3.15 -20.73
N ASN A 176 16.07 3.83 -21.31
CA ASN A 176 15.12 4.69 -20.64
C ASN A 176 13.67 4.22 -20.90
N ASP A 177 13.50 2.90 -21.08
CA ASP A 177 12.21 2.29 -21.34
C ASP A 177 11.60 1.75 -20.07
N PHE A 178 10.34 2.13 -19.84
CA PHE A 178 9.46 1.53 -18.84
C PHE A 178 8.53 0.54 -19.52
N TYR A 179 8.40 -0.64 -18.95
CA TYR A 179 7.51 -1.71 -19.38
C TYR A 179 6.38 -1.84 -18.37
N LEU A 180 5.16 -1.63 -18.82
CA LEU A 180 3.96 -1.60 -17.98
C LEU A 180 3.10 -2.82 -18.28
N PHE A 181 2.98 -3.72 -17.31
CA PHE A 181 2.10 -4.89 -17.39
C PHE A 181 0.82 -4.62 -16.61
N HIS A 182 -0.31 -4.71 -17.28
CA HIS A 182 -1.60 -4.43 -16.69
C HIS A 182 -2.28 -5.70 -16.19
N VAL A 183 -2.84 -5.65 -14.98
CA VAL A 183 -3.78 -6.63 -14.46
C VAL A 183 -5.14 -5.95 -14.37
N THR A 184 -6.08 -6.36 -15.22
CA THR A 184 -7.40 -5.73 -15.36
C THR A 184 -8.51 -6.62 -14.80
N ALA A 185 -9.62 -6.01 -14.37
CA ALA A 185 -10.75 -6.76 -13.82
C ALA A 185 -11.39 -7.73 -14.84
N ASN A 186 -11.28 -7.45 -16.14
CA ASN A 186 -11.92 -8.24 -17.18
C ASN A 186 -11.01 -9.32 -17.78
N ASN A 187 -9.72 -9.04 -17.89
CA ASN A 187 -8.78 -9.89 -18.63
C ASN A 187 -7.71 -10.55 -17.75
N GLY A 188 -7.62 -10.13 -16.47
CA GLY A 188 -6.48 -10.52 -15.65
C GLY A 188 -5.18 -9.87 -16.15
N LEU A 189 -4.07 -10.61 -16.09
CA LEU A 189 -2.77 -10.13 -16.56
C LEU A 189 -2.74 -10.07 -18.10
N GLU A 190 -2.37 -8.90 -18.62
CA GLU A 190 -2.10 -8.68 -20.03
C GLU A 190 -0.59 -8.87 -20.25
N PRO A 191 -0.16 -9.97 -20.94
CA PRO A 191 1.25 -10.33 -21.01
C PRO A 191 2.07 -9.46 -21.97
N THR A 192 1.42 -8.66 -22.81
CA THR A 192 2.10 -7.71 -23.71
C THR A 192 2.17 -6.36 -23.01
N PRO A 193 3.37 -5.85 -22.69
CA PRO A 193 3.50 -4.59 -21.97
C PRO A 193 3.21 -3.39 -22.87
N GLU A 194 2.71 -2.32 -22.27
CA GLU A 194 2.85 -0.98 -22.81
C GLU A 194 4.29 -0.52 -22.57
N VAL A 195 4.93 0.14 -23.55
CA VAL A 195 6.31 0.63 -23.43
C VAL A 195 6.32 2.15 -23.51
N ILE A 196 6.92 2.78 -22.51
CA ILE A 196 7.10 4.24 -22.43
C ILE A 196 8.58 4.54 -22.36
N THR A 197 9.08 5.28 -23.36
CA THR A 197 10.47 5.72 -23.43
C THR A 197 10.56 7.16 -22.96
N THR A 198 11.16 7.39 -21.77
CA THR A 198 11.26 8.73 -21.18
C THR A 198 12.39 8.82 -20.14
N GLY A 199 12.96 10.02 -19.98
CA GLY A 199 14.04 10.29 -19.03
C GLY A 199 15.43 9.93 -19.53
N PRO A 200 16.45 9.96 -18.65
CA PRO A 200 17.81 9.59 -19.00
C PRO A 200 17.96 8.08 -19.20
N ILE A 201 18.94 7.69 -20.02
CA ILE A 201 19.37 6.28 -20.10
C ILE A 201 20.17 5.98 -18.84
N LEU A 202 19.76 4.95 -18.11
CA LEU A 202 20.51 4.47 -16.95
C LEU A 202 21.64 3.54 -17.40
N ALA A 203 22.80 3.72 -16.80
CA ALA A 203 23.98 2.95 -17.18
C ALA A 203 24.25 1.72 -16.30
N GLY A 204 23.44 1.50 -15.29
CA GLY A 204 23.59 0.41 -14.34
C GLY A 204 22.30 -0.34 -13.99
N SER A 205 22.46 -1.39 -13.21
CA SER A 205 21.35 -2.10 -12.59
C SER A 205 20.81 -1.30 -11.41
N LEU A 206 19.50 -1.24 -11.29
CA LEU A 206 18.84 -0.60 -10.15
C LEU A 206 19.05 -1.45 -8.89
N PRO A 207 19.32 -0.83 -7.74
CA PRO A 207 19.34 -1.57 -6.50
C PRO A 207 17.92 -2.06 -6.17
N PRO A 208 17.78 -3.07 -5.33
CA PRO A 208 16.49 -3.45 -4.80
C PRO A 208 15.78 -2.24 -4.20
N GLY A 209 14.51 -1.99 -4.60
CA GLY A 209 13.78 -0.76 -4.22
C GLY A 209 14.28 0.51 -4.91
N GLY A 210 15.12 0.39 -5.94
CA GLY A 210 15.63 1.52 -6.70
C GLY A 210 14.62 2.24 -7.60
N ILE A 211 13.40 1.73 -7.67
CA ILE A 211 12.25 2.39 -8.31
C ILE A 211 11.04 2.31 -7.40
N LYS A 212 10.38 3.43 -7.14
CA LYS A 212 9.16 3.48 -6.31
C LYS A 212 8.16 4.48 -6.86
N VAL A 213 6.89 4.14 -6.72
CA VAL A 213 5.77 5.06 -6.95
C VAL A 213 5.41 5.73 -5.63
N ALA A 214 5.20 7.04 -5.67
CA ALA A 214 4.74 7.78 -4.50
C ALA A 214 3.36 7.32 -4.05
N PRO A 215 3.02 7.39 -2.74
CA PRO A 215 1.73 6.93 -2.21
C PRO A 215 0.50 7.52 -2.90
N GLY A 216 0.57 8.77 -3.40
CA GLY A 216 -0.49 9.40 -4.19
C GLY A 216 -0.62 8.88 -5.62
N ALA A 217 0.28 8.01 -6.09
CA ALA A 217 0.38 7.53 -7.48
C ALA A 217 0.37 8.64 -8.53
N ASN A 218 0.97 9.77 -8.20
CA ASN A 218 1.14 10.93 -9.08
C ASN A 218 2.61 11.21 -9.43
N LYS A 219 3.54 10.51 -8.77
CA LYS A 219 4.98 10.58 -9.00
C LYS A 219 5.59 9.19 -8.99
N LEU A 220 6.67 9.04 -9.70
CA LEU A 220 7.54 7.89 -9.68
C LEU A 220 8.98 8.39 -9.55
N ALA A 221 9.78 7.74 -8.74
CA ALA A 221 11.19 8.01 -8.66
C ALA A 221 12.00 6.75 -8.93
N LEU A 222 13.18 6.93 -9.50
CA LEU A 222 14.18 5.88 -9.58
C LEU A 222 15.56 6.46 -9.26
N ILE A 223 16.43 5.62 -8.70
CA ILE A 223 17.81 5.98 -8.38
C ILE A 223 18.80 5.18 -9.22
N ASP A 224 19.83 5.85 -9.73
CA ASP A 224 21.00 5.20 -10.35
C ASP A 224 22.23 5.43 -9.46
N PRO A 225 22.57 4.48 -8.57
CA PRO A 225 23.68 4.63 -7.63
C PRO A 225 25.04 4.30 -8.26
N LEU A 226 25.08 3.81 -9.48
CA LEU A 226 26.31 3.41 -10.15
C LEU A 226 26.88 4.49 -11.07
N HIS A 227 26.05 5.45 -11.48
CA HIS A 227 26.45 6.53 -12.37
C HIS A 227 25.89 7.87 -11.88
N GLU A 228 26.80 8.74 -11.45
CA GLU A 228 26.51 10.12 -11.06
C GLU A 228 25.51 10.28 -9.91
N GLU A 229 25.21 9.21 -9.17
CA GLU A 229 24.30 9.25 -7.99
C GLU A 229 23.00 10.00 -8.30
N GLN A 230 22.29 9.54 -9.32
CA GLN A 230 21.12 10.24 -9.85
C GLN A 230 19.83 9.79 -9.18
N ILE A 231 18.97 10.77 -8.91
CA ILE A 231 17.56 10.57 -8.60
C ILE A 231 16.75 11.13 -9.76
N CYS A 232 16.08 10.25 -10.51
CA CYS A 232 15.22 10.64 -11.61
C CYS A 232 13.78 10.69 -11.13
N MET A 233 13.14 11.84 -11.26
CA MET A 233 11.75 12.05 -10.88
C MET A 233 10.86 12.13 -12.11
N PHE A 234 9.72 11.46 -12.03
CA PHE A 234 8.73 11.42 -13.11
C PHE A 234 7.35 11.79 -12.56
N SER A 235 6.52 12.42 -13.39
CA SER A 235 5.08 12.45 -13.16
C SER A 235 4.47 11.11 -13.57
N LEU A 236 3.41 10.73 -12.89
CA LEU A 236 2.63 9.53 -13.17
C LEU A 236 1.15 9.88 -13.22
N ASP A 237 0.50 9.64 -14.36
CA ASP A 237 -0.97 9.58 -14.38
C ASP A 237 -1.43 8.13 -14.25
N ARG A 238 -1.87 7.77 -13.06
CA ARG A 238 -2.31 6.41 -12.75
C ARG A 238 -3.51 5.91 -13.55
N ASN A 239 -4.32 6.82 -14.14
CA ASN A 239 -5.51 6.43 -14.89
C ASN A 239 -5.16 6.10 -16.34
N THR A 240 -4.27 6.88 -16.94
CA THR A 240 -3.77 6.64 -18.31
C THR A 240 -2.48 5.82 -18.33
N ALA A 241 -1.84 5.62 -17.19
CA ALA A 241 -0.52 4.99 -17.01
C ALA A 241 0.63 5.75 -17.68
N GLN A 242 0.44 7.03 -18.01
CA GLN A 242 1.49 7.85 -18.62
C GLN A 242 2.55 8.24 -17.60
N ILE A 243 3.81 8.09 -18.01
CA ILE A 243 5.01 8.44 -17.23
C ILE A 243 5.78 9.50 -18.03
N GLU A 244 6.08 10.64 -17.42
CA GLU A 244 6.83 11.71 -18.05
C GLU A 244 7.96 12.17 -17.15
N HIS A 245 9.17 12.31 -17.69
CA HIS A 245 10.32 12.80 -16.94
C HIS A 245 10.12 14.25 -16.51
N LEU A 246 10.30 14.52 -15.23
CA LEU A 246 10.22 15.87 -14.65
C LEU A 246 11.60 16.51 -14.52
N PHE A 247 12.50 15.86 -13.81
CA PHE A 247 13.87 16.32 -13.60
C PHE A 247 14.78 15.18 -13.14
N THR A 248 16.10 15.40 -13.27
CA THR A 248 17.13 14.56 -12.67
C THR A 248 17.87 15.40 -11.62
N TYR A 249 18.00 14.85 -10.42
CA TYR A 249 18.73 15.46 -9.33
C TYR A 249 19.98 14.63 -9.02
N HIS A 250 21.15 15.27 -8.95
CA HIS A 250 22.41 14.61 -8.66
C HIS A 250 22.70 14.73 -7.16
N TRP A 251 22.74 13.60 -6.51
CA TRP A 251 23.16 13.52 -5.11
C TRP A 251 24.69 13.56 -5.03
N ARG A 252 25.20 14.04 -3.91
CA ARG A 252 26.64 14.26 -3.74
C ARG A 252 27.44 13.03 -3.30
N ASP A 253 26.76 12.04 -2.74
CA ASP A 253 27.35 10.87 -2.11
C ASP A 253 26.64 9.59 -2.57
N SER A 254 27.01 8.41 -2.07
CA SER A 254 26.52 7.12 -2.53
C SER A 254 25.07 6.86 -2.08
N LEU A 255 24.14 6.81 -3.02
CA LEU A 255 22.73 6.46 -2.79
C LEU A 255 22.58 4.97 -2.49
N SER A 256 21.89 4.62 -1.41
CA SER A 256 21.60 3.24 -1.06
C SER A 256 20.13 2.86 -1.23
N SER A 257 19.24 3.73 -0.79
CA SER A 257 17.81 3.54 -0.89
C SER A 257 17.08 4.88 -0.78
N PHE A 258 15.79 4.87 -1.06
CA PHE A 258 14.94 6.04 -0.84
C PHE A 258 13.52 5.65 -0.48
N GLU A 259 12.75 6.60 0.06
CA GLU A 259 11.33 6.45 0.30
C GLU A 259 10.60 7.79 0.20
N PHE A 260 9.36 7.75 -0.26
CA PHE A 260 8.45 8.89 -0.21
C PHE A 260 7.79 9.01 1.16
N ALA A 261 7.58 10.23 1.62
CA ALA A 261 6.61 10.48 2.67
C ALA A 261 5.17 10.20 2.19
N PRO A 262 4.21 9.92 3.09
CA PRO A 262 2.82 9.64 2.71
C PRO A 262 2.16 10.71 1.83
N ALA A 263 2.43 12.01 2.05
CA ALA A 263 1.95 13.11 1.22
C ALA A 263 2.75 13.34 -0.07
N SER A 264 3.87 12.62 -0.28
CA SER A 264 4.72 12.64 -1.47
C SER A 264 5.52 13.94 -1.74
N ASP A 265 5.48 14.91 -0.84
CA ASP A 265 6.27 16.16 -0.95
C ASP A 265 7.66 16.03 -0.33
N LEU A 266 7.79 15.27 0.73
CA LEU A 266 9.06 14.94 1.35
C LEU A 266 9.58 13.60 0.86
N PHE A 267 10.90 13.49 0.81
CA PHE A 267 11.61 12.37 0.23
C PHE A 267 12.80 12.03 1.13
N TYR A 268 12.96 10.78 1.45
CA TYR A 268 14.01 10.31 2.33
C TYR A 268 15.06 9.54 1.53
N ILE A 269 16.31 9.78 1.82
CA ILE A 269 17.45 9.15 1.16
C ILE A 269 18.32 8.48 2.20
N GLY A 270 18.61 7.20 1.98
CA GLY A 270 19.70 6.51 2.63
C GLY A 270 20.99 6.76 1.86
N ASP A 271 21.99 7.29 2.55
CA ASP A 271 23.29 7.63 2.01
C ASP A 271 24.39 6.78 2.67
N ASN A 272 25.41 6.45 1.89
CA ASN A 272 26.61 5.79 2.39
C ASN A 272 27.84 6.63 2.02
N ASP A 273 28.18 7.57 2.87
CA ASP A 273 29.37 8.43 2.70
C ASP A 273 30.71 7.71 2.92
N GLY A 274 30.67 6.39 3.09
CA GLY A 274 31.83 5.52 3.30
C GLY A 274 32.35 5.50 4.74
N VAL A 275 31.76 6.28 5.63
CA VAL A 275 32.16 6.37 7.06
C VAL A 275 31.00 5.94 7.95
N ASP A 276 29.86 6.62 7.83
CA ASP A 276 28.63 6.35 8.57
C ASP A 276 27.44 6.43 7.62
N GLY A 277 26.56 5.43 7.61
CA GLY A 277 25.29 5.54 6.88
C GLY A 277 24.53 6.78 7.39
N SER A 278 24.10 7.63 6.49
CA SER A 278 23.36 8.84 6.80
C SER A 278 21.95 8.80 6.23
N LEU A 279 21.04 9.45 6.91
CA LEU A 279 19.66 9.62 6.46
C LEU A 279 19.40 11.09 6.20
N TYR A 280 18.86 11.40 5.04
CA TYR A 280 18.52 12.77 4.65
C TYR A 280 17.05 12.88 4.31
N GLN A 281 16.48 14.03 4.63
CA GLN A 281 15.17 14.45 4.15
C GLN A 281 15.33 15.55 3.11
N LEU A 282 14.61 15.47 2.00
CA LEU A 282 14.57 16.46 0.94
C LEU A 282 13.10 16.83 0.65
N ASN A 283 12.89 18.06 0.16
CA ASN A 283 11.58 18.46 -0.37
C ASN A 283 11.61 18.36 -1.91
N MET A 284 10.90 17.35 -2.44
CA MET A 284 10.78 17.08 -3.87
C MET A 284 9.49 17.69 -4.48
N GLY A 285 8.85 18.64 -3.80
CA GLY A 285 7.70 19.40 -4.30
C GLY A 285 8.08 20.42 -5.37
N SER A 286 9.36 20.81 -5.49
CA SER A 286 9.89 21.70 -6.53
C SER A 286 10.58 20.88 -7.62
N THR A 287 10.61 21.42 -8.84
CA THR A 287 11.44 20.92 -9.95
C THR A 287 12.78 21.68 -10.06
N ASP A 288 13.00 22.71 -9.23
CA ASP A 288 14.25 23.45 -9.14
C ASP A 288 15.24 22.70 -8.25
N THR A 289 16.25 22.12 -8.87
CA THR A 289 17.28 21.32 -8.18
C THR A 289 18.08 22.13 -7.15
N ALA A 290 18.21 23.45 -7.30
CA ALA A 290 18.84 24.30 -6.31
C ALA A 290 17.96 24.42 -5.03
N GLN A 291 16.66 24.54 -5.19
CA GLN A 291 15.73 24.53 -4.06
C GLN A 291 15.71 23.16 -3.37
N ILE A 292 15.72 22.06 -4.14
CA ILE A 292 15.82 20.69 -3.59
C ILE A 292 17.12 20.57 -2.76
N SER A 293 18.26 20.97 -3.32
CA SER A 293 19.54 20.93 -2.61
C SER A 293 19.53 21.77 -1.32
N ALA A 294 18.91 22.95 -1.35
CA ALA A 294 18.80 23.82 -0.19
C ALA A 294 17.87 23.25 0.91
N SER A 295 16.97 22.34 0.54
CA SER A 295 16.06 21.68 1.48
C SER A 295 16.65 20.43 2.14
N ALA A 296 17.82 19.97 1.68
CA ALA A 296 18.42 18.74 2.18
C ALA A 296 18.83 18.90 3.66
N GLU A 297 18.20 18.13 4.53
CA GLU A 297 18.46 18.11 5.97
C GLU A 297 18.92 16.71 6.38
N ARG A 298 20.09 16.66 7.03
CA ARG A 298 20.58 15.42 7.64
C ARG A 298 19.82 15.16 8.93
N LEU A 299 19.21 13.98 9.02
CA LEU A 299 18.49 13.57 10.20
C LEU A 299 19.47 12.93 11.21
N ASP A 300 19.22 13.15 12.50
CA ASP A 300 20.00 12.53 13.55
C ASP A 300 19.51 11.08 13.75
N VAL A 301 20.31 10.16 13.28
CA VAL A 301 20.05 8.71 13.36
C VAL A 301 20.94 8.03 14.39
N GLY A 302 21.59 8.80 15.27
CA GLY A 302 22.57 8.32 16.22
C GLY A 302 23.91 7.98 15.54
N GLN A 303 24.94 7.77 16.36
CA GLN A 303 26.24 7.32 15.86
C GLN A 303 26.31 5.80 15.95
N LEU A 304 26.14 5.12 14.83
CA LEU A 304 26.20 3.66 14.77
C LEU A 304 27.61 3.12 14.49
N GLY A 305 28.60 3.99 14.47
CA GLY A 305 30.02 3.63 14.30
C GLY A 305 30.46 3.45 12.84
N ASN A 306 31.73 3.53 12.58
CA ASN A 306 32.43 3.56 11.29
C ASN A 306 32.29 2.25 10.46
N LEU A 307 31.10 1.78 10.13
CA LEU A 307 30.90 0.46 9.54
C LEU A 307 30.41 0.45 8.09
N GLY A 308 30.29 1.61 7.43
CA GLY A 308 29.92 1.71 6.01
C GLY A 308 28.49 1.22 5.70
N TRP A 309 27.55 1.57 6.53
CA TRP A 309 26.21 1.01 6.55
C TRP A 309 25.25 1.75 5.63
N ARG A 310 24.37 0.99 5.00
CA ARG A 310 23.39 1.52 4.05
C ARG A 310 21.99 1.46 4.67
N PRO A 311 21.36 2.59 4.99
CA PRO A 311 19.99 2.56 5.42
C PRO A 311 19.08 2.09 4.28
N ILE A 312 18.22 1.13 4.56
CA ILE A 312 17.17 0.66 3.65
C ILE A 312 15.84 1.12 4.24
N LEU A 313 15.08 1.86 3.45
CA LEU A 313 13.85 2.52 3.87
C LEU A 313 12.62 1.87 3.25
N GLN A 314 11.55 1.77 4.04
CA GLN A 314 10.25 1.29 3.58
C GLN A 314 9.13 2.01 4.32
N LEU A 315 8.20 2.62 3.58
CA LEU A 315 6.96 3.14 4.11
C LEU A 315 6.04 1.98 4.52
N ALA A 316 5.51 2.03 5.72
CA ALA A 316 4.60 1.02 6.25
C ALA A 316 3.13 1.48 6.21
N PRO A 317 2.17 0.53 6.34
CA PRO A 317 0.73 0.81 6.34
C PRO A 317 0.25 1.80 7.39
N ASN A 318 0.97 1.91 8.50
CA ASN A 318 0.68 2.87 9.56
C ASN A 318 1.23 4.28 9.29
N GLY A 319 1.80 4.52 8.10
CA GLY A 319 2.34 5.81 7.70
C GLY A 319 3.75 6.12 8.23
N VAL A 320 4.37 5.21 8.97
CA VAL A 320 5.74 5.32 9.45
C VAL A 320 6.70 4.85 8.35
N VAL A 321 7.78 5.58 8.12
CA VAL A 321 8.89 5.07 7.29
C VAL A 321 9.85 4.34 8.22
N TYR A 322 9.82 3.01 8.17
CA TYR A 322 10.78 2.20 8.89
C TYR A 322 12.08 2.09 8.11
N TYR A 323 13.18 1.96 8.82
CA TYR A 323 14.47 1.72 8.20
C TYR A 323 15.36 0.84 9.09
N PHE A 324 16.31 0.18 8.47
CA PHE A 324 17.37 -0.53 9.15
C PHE A 324 18.67 -0.33 8.38
N TYR A 325 19.77 -0.61 9.03
CA TYR A 325 21.08 -0.60 8.40
C TYR A 325 21.48 -2.00 7.97
N ASP A 326 21.96 -2.13 6.75
CA ASP A 326 22.57 -3.36 6.24
C ASP A 326 23.93 -3.53 6.92
N ILE A 327 24.00 -4.38 7.95
CA ILE A 327 25.17 -4.53 8.81
C ILE A 327 25.99 -5.74 8.35
N PRO A 328 27.21 -5.57 7.87
CA PRO A 328 28.06 -6.71 7.52
C PRO A 328 28.76 -7.38 8.72
N VAL A 329 28.47 -7.06 9.98
CA VAL A 329 29.23 -7.51 11.13
C VAL A 329 28.39 -8.26 12.16
N GLU A 330 28.86 -9.45 12.55
CA GLU A 330 28.21 -10.36 13.51
C GLU A 330 28.02 -9.77 14.94
N ASP A 331 28.54 -8.58 15.23
CA ASP A 331 28.67 -8.06 16.59
C ASP A 331 27.63 -7.00 17.01
N VAL A 332 26.78 -6.49 16.12
CA VAL A 332 25.76 -5.49 16.47
C VAL A 332 24.39 -5.91 15.96
N ALA A 333 23.79 -6.86 16.66
CA ALA A 333 22.38 -7.14 16.47
C ALA A 333 21.55 -6.02 17.11
N THR A 334 20.84 -5.24 16.32
CA THR A 334 19.80 -4.35 16.85
C THR A 334 18.51 -5.17 16.97
N ASN A 335 17.86 -5.09 18.14
CA ASN A 335 16.55 -5.70 18.34
C ASN A 335 15.41 -4.79 17.85
N HIS A 336 15.73 -3.66 17.24
CA HIS A 336 14.75 -2.63 16.91
C HIS A 336 14.78 -2.28 15.43
N LEU A 337 13.59 -2.14 14.83
CA LEU A 337 13.43 -1.33 13.64
C LEU A 337 13.39 0.15 14.07
N GLN A 338 14.11 0.95 13.35
CA GLN A 338 14.11 2.39 13.51
C GLN A 338 12.98 2.97 12.65
N GLY A 339 12.49 4.14 13.01
CA GLY A 339 11.34 4.73 12.33
C GLY A 339 11.39 6.25 12.26
N ILE A 340 10.82 6.77 11.18
CA ILE A 340 10.46 8.17 11.03
C ILE A 340 8.96 8.22 11.29
N LEU A 341 8.59 8.69 12.49
CA LEU A 341 7.21 8.56 12.99
C LEU A 341 6.23 9.56 12.36
N GLN A 342 6.74 10.71 11.91
CA GLN A 342 5.95 11.77 11.27
C GLN A 342 6.60 12.19 9.94
N PRO A 343 6.62 11.32 8.93
CA PRO A 343 7.42 11.54 7.73
C PRO A 343 6.95 12.72 6.86
N ASP A 344 5.74 13.23 7.05
CA ASP A 344 5.25 14.42 6.35
C ASP A 344 5.65 15.74 7.01
N VAL A 345 6.40 15.69 8.13
CA VAL A 345 6.84 16.87 8.87
C VAL A 345 8.29 17.18 8.52
N PRO A 346 8.62 18.46 8.13
CA PRO A 346 9.99 18.82 7.79
C PRO A 346 10.95 18.78 8.98
N GLY A 347 12.19 18.39 8.70
CA GLY A 347 13.31 18.47 9.62
C GLY A 347 13.17 17.60 10.86
N ALA A 348 13.70 18.05 11.98
CA ALA A 348 13.64 17.32 13.26
C ALA A 348 12.20 17.03 13.74
N GLY A 349 11.21 17.73 13.19
CA GLY A 349 9.80 17.48 13.47
C GLY A 349 9.31 16.13 12.94
N CYS A 350 10.01 15.49 12.02
CA CYS A 350 9.66 14.17 11.50
C CYS A 350 9.80 13.04 12.55
N GLN A 351 10.42 13.32 13.69
CA GLN A 351 10.56 12.42 14.85
C GLN A 351 11.22 11.09 14.50
N VAL A 352 12.52 11.10 14.33
CA VAL A 352 13.31 9.88 14.20
C VAL A 352 13.36 9.17 15.55
N ASP A 353 12.94 7.91 15.56
CA ASP A 353 12.98 7.02 16.72
C ASP A 353 13.86 5.80 16.40
N LEU A 354 14.94 5.64 17.18
CA LEU A 354 15.90 4.56 16.99
C LEU A 354 15.41 3.21 17.52
N GLU A 355 14.32 3.21 18.28
CA GLU A 355 13.70 2.04 18.90
C GLU A 355 12.21 1.96 18.56
N ALA A 356 11.81 2.42 17.37
CA ALA A 356 10.41 2.55 16.96
C ALA A 356 9.62 1.25 17.05
N LEU A 357 10.29 0.10 16.87
CA LEU A 357 9.66 -1.21 17.00
C LEU A 357 10.67 -2.23 17.55
N ASP A 358 10.40 -2.76 18.76
CA ASP A 358 11.18 -3.84 19.37
C ASP A 358 10.85 -5.17 18.68
N MET A 359 11.78 -5.70 17.91
CA MET A 359 11.63 -6.97 17.17
C MET A 359 11.76 -8.20 18.08
N GLN A 360 11.98 -8.03 19.37
CA GLN A 360 12.06 -9.07 20.41
C GLN A 360 13.16 -10.13 20.19
N GLN A 361 13.90 -10.05 19.12
CA GLN A 361 14.99 -10.96 18.78
C GLN A 361 16.12 -10.20 18.08
N PRO A 362 17.38 -10.66 18.22
CA PRO A 362 18.49 -10.08 17.49
C PRO A 362 18.24 -10.18 15.97
N TRP A 363 18.24 -9.05 15.32
CA TRP A 363 18.10 -8.97 13.88
C TRP A 363 19.43 -9.39 13.20
N ALA A 364 19.38 -10.40 12.36
CA ALA A 364 20.53 -10.79 11.57
C ALA A 364 20.43 -10.21 10.16
N TRP A 365 21.48 -9.54 9.69
CA TRP A 365 21.54 -8.78 8.44
C TRP A 365 21.19 -9.58 7.15
N TRP A 366 21.28 -10.90 7.15
CA TRP A 366 20.85 -11.74 6.03
C TRP A 366 19.32 -11.96 5.95
N ARG A 367 18.56 -11.43 6.90
CA ARG A 367 17.11 -11.53 6.91
C ARG A 367 16.56 -10.38 6.10
N TRP A 368 16.44 -10.64 4.82
CA TRP A 368 16.05 -9.64 3.84
C TRP A 368 14.69 -9.04 4.16
N TRP A 369 14.65 -7.73 4.01
CA TRP A 369 13.46 -6.92 4.16
C TRP A 369 12.32 -7.44 3.28
N PRO A 370 11.06 -7.55 3.75
CA PRO A 370 9.93 -7.84 2.90
C PRO A 370 9.79 -6.69 1.92
N TRP A 371 10.16 -6.94 0.67
CA TRP A 371 9.92 -5.99 -0.40
C TRP A 371 8.43 -5.88 -0.62
N VAL A 372 7.79 -4.96 0.09
CA VAL A 372 6.40 -4.63 -0.12
C VAL A 372 6.35 -3.64 -1.26
N TYR A 373 6.22 -4.14 -2.48
CA TYR A 373 5.81 -3.29 -3.57
C TYR A 373 4.33 -2.99 -3.38
N TRP A 374 4.05 -1.84 -2.86
CA TRP A 374 2.70 -1.35 -2.77
C TRP A 374 2.12 -1.19 -4.17
N PRO A 375 1.04 -1.87 -4.53
CA PRO A 375 0.09 -1.22 -5.39
C PRO A 375 -0.37 -0.02 -4.56
N VAL A 376 0.02 1.17 -5.00
CA VAL A 376 -0.32 2.40 -4.30
C VAL A 376 -1.82 2.41 -4.15
N HIS A 377 -2.25 2.07 -2.97
CA HIS A 377 -3.62 2.25 -2.61
C HIS A 377 -3.85 3.75 -2.57
N ASN A 378 -4.81 4.17 -3.38
CA ASN A 378 -5.48 5.37 -3.02
C ASN A 378 -5.85 5.30 -1.55
N ALA A 379 -5.10 5.92 -0.72
CA ALA A 379 -5.72 6.75 0.25
C ALA A 379 -6.42 7.91 -0.51
N VAL A 380 -7.45 7.58 -1.31
CA VAL A 380 -8.66 8.34 -1.27
C VAL A 380 -9.42 7.80 -0.05
N GLY A 381 -8.74 7.62 1.05
CA GLY A 381 -9.25 8.11 2.27
C GLY A 381 -9.33 9.61 1.99
N ILE A 382 -10.50 10.19 1.95
CA ILE A 382 -10.72 11.30 2.82
C ILE A 382 -9.79 10.95 3.97
N ALA A 383 -8.66 11.70 4.08
CA ALA A 383 -7.93 11.67 5.32
C ALA A 383 -9.04 11.83 6.37
N GLU A 384 -9.42 10.76 7.05
CA GLU A 384 -9.95 10.97 8.36
C GLU A 384 -8.79 11.71 8.99
N GLU A 385 -8.89 13.04 8.91
CA GLU A 385 -8.17 13.86 9.85
C GLU A 385 -8.55 13.26 11.18
N SER A 386 -7.65 12.46 11.72
CA SER A 386 -7.80 11.91 13.08
C SER A 386 -7.80 13.04 14.12
N SER A 387 -7.82 14.27 13.64
CA SER A 387 -8.07 15.52 14.38
C SER A 387 -9.49 16.04 14.24
N GLY A 388 -10.36 15.43 13.45
CA GLY A 388 -11.80 15.74 13.47
C GLY A 388 -12.43 15.20 14.75
N PRO A 389 -13.44 15.90 15.31
CA PRO A 389 -14.15 15.44 16.49
C PRO A 389 -14.71 14.03 16.23
N ARG A 390 -14.51 13.11 17.18
CA ARG A 390 -15.06 11.75 17.04
C ARG A 390 -16.57 11.84 16.89
N ILE A 391 -17.06 11.27 15.79
CA ILE A 391 -18.49 11.21 15.46
C ILE A 391 -18.93 9.76 15.58
N SER A 392 -19.96 9.50 16.36
CA SER A 392 -20.54 8.18 16.45
C SER A 392 -22.07 8.23 16.36
N VAL A 393 -22.66 7.16 15.82
CA VAL A 393 -24.11 7.03 15.67
C VAL A 393 -24.56 5.70 16.27
N HIS A 394 -25.65 5.73 17.03
CA HIS A 394 -26.28 4.53 17.60
C HIS A 394 -27.80 4.68 17.73
N PRO A 395 -28.57 3.58 17.63
CA PRO A 395 -28.14 2.22 17.27
C PRO A 395 -27.77 2.13 15.78
N MET A 396 -26.95 1.12 15.44
CA MET A 396 -26.59 0.83 14.06
C MET A 396 -26.82 -0.65 13.79
N PRO A 397 -27.64 -1.08 12.83
CA PRO A 397 -28.50 -0.24 11.98
C PRO A 397 -29.62 0.45 12.75
N MET A 398 -30.10 1.60 12.24
CA MET A 398 -31.24 2.29 12.82
C MET A 398 -32.52 2.05 12.01
N ARG A 399 -33.69 2.08 12.69
CA ARG A 399 -35.00 1.92 12.03
C ARG A 399 -35.64 3.28 11.75
N ASP A 400 -36.11 3.95 12.77
CA ASP A 400 -36.84 5.23 12.65
C ASP A 400 -36.07 6.41 13.21
N ALA A 401 -35.21 6.18 14.21
CA ALA A 401 -34.42 7.21 14.85
C ALA A 401 -33.12 6.66 15.45
N GLY A 402 -32.14 7.54 15.59
CA GLY A 402 -30.85 7.25 16.24
C GLY A 402 -30.32 8.50 16.93
N TRP A 403 -29.13 8.40 17.46
CA TRP A 403 -28.42 9.45 18.17
C TRP A 403 -27.04 9.63 17.57
N LEU A 404 -26.71 10.88 17.27
CA LEU A 404 -25.42 11.34 16.84
C LEU A 404 -24.67 11.90 18.05
N SER A 405 -23.55 11.33 18.38
CA SER A 405 -22.65 11.87 19.41
C SER A 405 -21.44 12.52 18.76
N LEU A 406 -21.10 13.72 19.20
CA LEU A 406 -19.94 14.48 18.76
C LEU A 406 -19.05 14.74 19.98
N GLU A 407 -17.75 14.63 19.80
CA GLU A 407 -16.78 14.99 20.84
C GLU A 407 -16.69 16.52 20.99
N THR A 408 -16.80 17.24 19.88
CA THR A 408 -16.80 18.71 19.83
C THR A 408 -17.73 19.20 18.71
N GLY A 409 -18.22 20.44 18.81
CA GLY A 409 -19.10 21.09 17.83
C GLY A 409 -20.58 21.06 18.26
N ASP A 410 -21.35 22.05 17.80
CA ASP A 410 -22.79 22.23 18.08
C ASP A 410 -23.54 22.45 16.76
N PRO A 411 -23.91 21.37 16.04
CA PRO A 411 -24.48 21.47 14.71
C PRO A 411 -25.86 22.15 14.76
N ASP A 412 -26.05 23.17 13.95
CA ASP A 412 -27.33 23.81 13.72
C ASP A 412 -28.23 23.01 12.78
N ARG A 413 -27.62 22.20 11.90
CA ARG A 413 -28.32 21.28 11.01
C ARG A 413 -27.59 19.98 10.79
N ILE A 414 -28.33 18.95 10.44
CA ILE A 414 -27.83 17.63 10.06
C ILE A 414 -28.31 17.29 8.66
N GLU A 415 -27.41 17.05 7.77
CA GLU A 415 -27.70 16.71 6.38
C GLU A 415 -27.55 15.20 6.18
N TRP A 416 -28.50 14.58 5.51
CA TRP A 416 -28.45 13.19 5.08
C TRP A 416 -28.18 13.15 3.59
N LEU A 417 -27.18 12.42 3.19
CA LEU A 417 -26.80 12.25 1.80
C LEU A 417 -26.98 10.80 1.39
N ASP A 418 -27.37 10.58 0.15
CA ASP A 418 -27.28 9.26 -0.47
C ASP A 418 -25.81 8.95 -0.84
N MET A 419 -25.52 7.73 -1.24
CA MET A 419 -24.18 7.29 -1.59
C MET A 419 -23.60 7.97 -2.84
N THR A 420 -24.40 8.77 -3.56
CA THR A 420 -23.93 9.63 -4.66
C THR A 420 -23.52 11.03 -4.18
N GLY A 421 -23.66 11.32 -2.87
CA GLY A 421 -23.38 12.63 -2.28
C GLY A 421 -24.52 13.65 -2.41
N ARG A 422 -25.68 13.22 -2.90
CA ARG A 422 -26.85 14.09 -3.03
C ARG A 422 -27.56 14.17 -1.67
N ILE A 423 -27.86 15.40 -1.22
CA ILE A 423 -28.64 15.63 -0.01
C ILE A 423 -30.08 15.12 -0.23
N VAL A 424 -30.49 14.14 0.55
CA VAL A 424 -31.85 13.55 0.53
C VAL A 424 -32.73 14.08 1.66
N ARG A 425 -32.11 14.61 2.72
CA ARG A 425 -32.80 15.21 3.86
C ARG A 425 -31.93 16.23 4.57
N VAL A 426 -32.53 17.28 5.08
CA VAL A 426 -31.92 18.21 6.05
C VAL A 426 -32.85 18.26 7.25
N GLN A 427 -32.29 18.10 8.45
CA GLN A 427 -33.00 18.29 9.71
C GLN A 427 -32.30 19.33 10.57
N GLN A 428 -33.04 20.04 11.42
CA GLN A 428 -32.43 20.92 12.41
C GLN A 428 -31.69 20.12 13.47
N GLY A 429 -30.56 20.62 13.92
CA GLY A 429 -29.85 20.06 15.06
C GLY A 429 -30.73 20.21 16.31
N MET A 430 -31.14 19.09 16.89
CA MET A 430 -31.89 19.07 18.15
C MET A 430 -31.01 18.44 19.24
N PRO A 431 -30.38 19.24 20.09
CA PRO A 431 -29.55 18.74 21.17
C PRO A 431 -30.40 17.99 22.21
N HIS A 432 -29.86 16.87 22.67
CA HIS A 432 -30.42 16.04 23.72
C HIS A 432 -29.31 15.60 24.65
N ARG A 433 -29.62 15.13 25.85
CA ARG A 433 -28.59 14.61 26.80
C ARG A 433 -27.69 13.49 26.24
N ASP A 434 -28.19 12.74 25.25
CA ASP A 434 -27.52 11.60 24.64
C ASP A 434 -26.89 11.97 23.26
N GLY A 435 -26.86 13.26 22.89
CA GLY A 435 -26.35 13.77 21.62
C GLY A 435 -27.44 14.45 20.76
N TRP A 436 -27.32 14.41 19.44
CA TRP A 436 -28.29 14.98 18.49
C TRP A 436 -29.18 13.87 17.93
N ARG A 437 -30.48 14.07 18.00
CA ARG A 437 -31.41 13.08 17.46
C ARG A 437 -31.36 13.05 15.95
N LEU A 438 -31.19 11.85 15.39
CA LEU A 438 -31.32 11.55 13.97
C LEU A 438 -32.72 11.01 13.70
N ASP A 439 -33.41 11.56 12.67
CA ASP A 439 -34.69 11.07 12.21
C ASP A 439 -34.55 10.38 10.86
N ALA A 440 -34.60 9.05 10.87
CA ALA A 440 -34.54 8.19 9.69
C ALA A 440 -35.95 7.83 9.15
N SER A 441 -37.02 8.32 9.78
CA SER A 441 -38.39 8.01 9.38
C SER A 441 -38.65 8.43 7.94
N GLY A 442 -39.22 7.55 7.11
CA GLY A 442 -39.46 7.83 5.68
C GLY A 442 -38.28 7.64 4.74
N LEU A 443 -37.05 7.39 5.23
CA LEU A 443 -35.92 6.95 4.38
C LEU A 443 -36.11 5.48 4.02
N ALA A 444 -35.69 5.07 2.83
CA ALA A 444 -35.66 3.68 2.44
C ALA A 444 -34.56 2.91 3.18
N SER A 445 -34.67 1.58 3.27
CA SER A 445 -33.55 0.77 3.75
C SER A 445 -32.31 0.98 2.86
N GLY A 446 -31.15 1.21 3.46
CA GLY A 446 -29.92 1.48 2.74
C GLY A 446 -28.90 2.21 3.60
N THR A 447 -27.74 2.47 2.98
CA THR A 447 -26.68 3.27 3.59
C THR A 447 -26.80 4.73 3.18
N TYR A 448 -26.64 5.60 4.16
CA TYR A 448 -26.65 7.05 4.00
C TYR A 448 -25.40 7.64 4.66
N LEU A 449 -25.01 8.82 4.26
CA LEU A 449 -24.02 9.63 4.97
C LEU A 449 -24.73 10.70 5.80
N VAL A 450 -24.41 10.81 7.07
CA VAL A 450 -24.91 11.85 7.97
C VAL A 450 -23.81 12.88 8.18
N ARG A 451 -24.12 14.13 7.91
CA ARG A 451 -23.19 15.25 7.95
C ARG A 451 -23.72 16.37 8.88
N PRO A 452 -23.23 16.46 10.12
CA PRO A 452 -23.51 17.59 11.00
C PRO A 452 -22.76 18.83 10.49
N VAL A 453 -23.46 19.95 10.50
CA VAL A 453 -22.99 21.25 10.00
C VAL A 453 -23.25 22.33 11.04
N GLU A 454 -22.24 23.15 11.32
CA GLU A 454 -22.30 24.33 12.19
C GLU A 454 -22.01 25.58 11.35
N GLY A 455 -23.02 26.44 11.18
CA GLY A 455 -22.96 27.53 10.21
C GLY A 455 -22.80 27.04 8.77
N ASP A 456 -21.63 27.33 8.16
CA ASP A 456 -21.25 26.84 6.84
C ASP A 456 -20.14 25.76 6.89
N GLN A 457 -19.73 25.37 8.09
CA GLN A 457 -18.66 24.38 8.26
C GLN A 457 -19.24 22.98 8.51
N VAL A 458 -18.73 22.01 7.80
CA VAL A 458 -18.99 20.59 8.04
C VAL A 458 -18.14 20.15 9.21
N ILE A 459 -18.78 19.68 10.30
CA ILE A 459 -18.06 19.14 11.47
C ILE A 459 -17.42 17.80 11.12
N GLY A 460 -18.10 16.98 10.31
CA GLY A 460 -17.60 15.70 9.84
C GLY A 460 -18.68 14.92 9.09
N THR A 461 -18.40 13.68 8.72
CA THR A 461 -19.36 12.82 8.01
C THR A 461 -19.24 11.40 8.53
N VAL A 462 -20.38 10.73 8.78
CA VAL A 462 -20.41 9.35 9.29
C VAL A 462 -21.41 8.51 8.49
N PRO A 463 -21.06 7.28 8.08
CA PRO A 463 -21.99 6.38 7.42
C PRO A 463 -23.03 5.86 8.41
N VAL A 464 -24.27 5.73 7.95
CA VAL A 464 -25.41 5.27 8.73
C VAL A 464 -26.22 4.26 7.94
N MET A 465 -26.55 3.13 8.54
CA MET A 465 -27.40 2.11 7.93
C MET A 465 -28.82 2.23 8.47
N VAL A 466 -29.80 2.37 7.56
CA VAL A 466 -31.22 2.38 7.85
C VAL A 466 -31.80 1.02 7.46
N GLU A 467 -32.53 0.37 8.38
CA GLU A 467 -33.22 -0.90 8.18
C GLU A 467 -34.71 -0.75 8.47
N ARG A 468 -35.57 -1.29 7.59
CA ARG A 468 -37.02 -1.30 7.74
C ARG A 468 -37.60 -2.69 7.68
#